data_c9002659bc530a9891bbaae1ec89425e
#
_entry.id   c9002659bc530a9891bbaae1ec89425e
#
_cell.length_a   1.000
_cell.length_b   1.000
_cell.length_c   1.000
_cell.angle_alpha   90.00
_cell.angle_beta   90.00
_cell.angle_gamma   90.00
#
_symmetry.space_group_name_H-M   'P 1'
#
loop_
_entity.id
_entity.type
_entity.pdbx_description
1 polymer ?
#
loop_
_entity_poly.entity_id
_entity_poly.type
_entity_poly.pdbx_seq_one_letter_code
_entity_poly.pdbx_strand_id
1 'polypeptide(L)'
;MTFHNMQFGERFVASSLRLFAAHGLTLRVGFDFDQYKGLLKDARPNHSIGVPFDPDIHDFSDGSAFWIVATDHQGQVVHTQALRLLNLTGISLADHLQAHFTDFPPPSISLDLEKSNYRSGPGAQRITGRTAYHGEFWIGGSAGQFRGSGVSTLLSRYGFWMALQQWDPDHIFAFIVNAVA
;
A
#
# COMPACT_ATOMS: atom_id res chain seq x y z
N MET A 1 -5.90 -18.64 14.06
CA MET A 1 -6.41 -18.85 12.67
C MET A 1 -7.13 -20.18 12.62
N THR A 2 -8.41 -20.23 12.24
CA THR A 2 -9.19 -21.47 12.17
C THR A 2 -9.01 -22.15 10.80
N PHE A 3 -9.13 -23.48 10.73
CA PHE A 3 -9.01 -24.29 9.48
C PHE A 3 -9.91 -23.75 8.34
N HIS A 4 -11.07 -23.21 8.70
CA HIS A 4 -12.02 -22.60 7.75
C HIS A 4 -11.46 -21.33 7.09
N ASN A 5 -10.76 -20.50 7.84
CA ASN A 5 -10.12 -19.27 7.31
C ASN A 5 -8.95 -19.58 6.37
N MET A 6 -8.23 -20.67 6.57
CA MET A 6 -7.15 -21.10 5.67
C MET A 6 -7.69 -21.49 4.29
N GLN A 7 -8.76 -22.29 4.22
CA GLN A 7 -9.36 -22.69 2.94
C GLN A 7 -9.92 -21.51 2.15
N PHE A 8 -10.52 -20.53 2.83
CA PHE A 8 -10.98 -19.30 2.17
C PHE A 8 -9.82 -18.46 1.64
N GLY A 9 -8.73 -18.35 2.41
CA GLY A 9 -7.51 -17.64 2.00
C GLY A 9 -6.87 -18.25 0.76
N GLU A 10 -6.71 -19.57 0.71
CA GLU A 10 -6.16 -20.28 -0.44
C GLU A 10 -7.02 -20.10 -1.70
N ARG A 11 -8.34 -20.21 -1.57
CA ARG A 11 -9.29 -19.96 -2.67
C ARG A 11 -9.24 -18.53 -3.16
N PHE A 12 -9.16 -17.55 -2.24
CA PHE A 12 -9.04 -16.14 -2.59
C PHE A 12 -7.76 -15.90 -3.40
N VAL A 13 -6.62 -16.40 -2.93
CA VAL A 13 -5.33 -16.26 -3.63
C VAL A 13 -5.39 -16.89 -5.01
N ALA A 14 -5.79 -18.15 -5.10
CA ALA A 14 -5.87 -18.87 -6.37
C ALA A 14 -6.81 -18.19 -7.37
N SER A 15 -7.94 -17.65 -6.90
CA SER A 15 -8.89 -16.93 -7.75
C SER A 15 -8.34 -15.59 -8.17
N SER A 16 -7.69 -14.84 -7.26
CA SER A 16 -7.05 -13.57 -7.55
C SER A 16 -5.95 -13.72 -8.59
N LEU A 17 -5.06 -14.70 -8.42
CA LEU A 17 -3.97 -14.95 -9.38
C LEU A 17 -4.50 -15.31 -10.77
N ARG A 18 -5.58 -16.12 -10.85
CA ARG A 18 -6.24 -16.42 -12.13
C ARG A 18 -6.84 -15.18 -12.79
N LEU A 19 -7.47 -14.29 -12.01
CA LEU A 19 -8.02 -13.04 -12.53
C LEU A 19 -6.91 -12.10 -12.98
N PHE A 20 -5.81 -11.97 -12.22
CA PHE A 20 -4.65 -11.19 -12.67
C PHE A 20 -4.09 -11.73 -13.99
N ALA A 21 -3.88 -13.03 -14.09
CA ALA A 21 -3.42 -13.66 -15.33
C ALA A 21 -4.37 -13.44 -16.51
N ALA A 22 -5.70 -13.47 -16.28
CA ALA A 22 -6.70 -13.15 -17.31
C ALA A 22 -6.62 -11.69 -17.80
N HIS A 23 -6.09 -10.78 -16.98
CA HIS A 23 -5.77 -9.40 -17.37
C HIS A 23 -4.32 -9.22 -17.87
N GLY A 24 -3.58 -10.30 -18.08
CA GLY A 24 -2.18 -10.27 -18.52
C GLY A 24 -1.21 -9.76 -17.46
N LEU A 25 -1.59 -9.86 -16.18
CA LEU A 25 -0.79 -9.37 -15.06
C LEU A 25 -0.09 -10.51 -14.33
N THR A 26 1.19 -10.29 -14.02
CA THR A 26 1.99 -11.14 -13.13
C THR A 26 2.34 -10.34 -11.88
N LEU A 27 2.03 -10.88 -10.69
CA LEU A 27 2.31 -10.22 -9.42
C LEU A 27 3.62 -10.74 -8.81
N ARG A 28 4.35 -9.83 -8.21
CA ARG A 28 5.50 -10.10 -7.36
C ARG A 28 5.32 -9.39 -6.03
N VAL A 29 5.57 -10.12 -4.93
CA VAL A 29 5.62 -9.59 -3.56
C VAL A 29 7.08 -9.59 -3.12
N GLY A 30 7.51 -8.55 -2.43
CA GLY A 30 8.86 -8.45 -1.89
C GLY A 30 8.92 -7.65 -0.60
N PHE A 31 10.07 -7.77 0.07
CA PHE A 31 10.36 -7.16 1.37
C PHE A 31 11.60 -6.25 1.31
N ASP A 32 12.39 -6.34 0.25
CA ASP A 32 13.56 -5.52 -0.01
C ASP A 32 13.13 -4.17 -0.61
N PHE A 33 13.18 -3.11 0.19
CA PHE A 33 12.76 -1.77 -0.22
C PHE A 33 13.78 -1.03 -1.07
N ASP A 34 15.06 -1.40 -1.06
CA ASP A 34 16.06 -0.91 -2.03
C ASP A 34 15.70 -1.41 -3.43
N GLN A 35 15.34 -2.69 -3.55
CA GLN A 35 14.83 -3.25 -4.79
C GLN A 35 13.54 -2.55 -5.23
N TYR A 36 12.60 -2.28 -4.30
CA TYR A 36 11.36 -1.59 -4.60
C TYR A 36 11.61 -0.17 -5.12
N LYS A 37 12.52 0.58 -4.48
CA LYS A 37 12.94 1.93 -4.88
C LYS A 37 13.50 1.94 -6.31
N GLY A 38 14.29 0.92 -6.68
CA GLY A 38 14.76 0.72 -8.05
C GLY A 38 13.62 0.51 -9.05
N LEU A 39 12.68 -0.38 -8.74
CA LEU A 39 11.50 -0.65 -9.59
C LEU A 39 10.62 0.59 -9.78
N LEU A 40 10.42 1.38 -8.72
CA LEU A 40 9.66 2.63 -8.82
C LEU A 40 10.35 3.63 -9.74
N LYS A 41 11.67 3.79 -9.63
CA LYS A 41 12.46 4.71 -10.46
C LYS A 41 12.33 4.37 -11.96
N ASP A 42 12.33 3.08 -12.29
CA ASP A 42 12.17 2.62 -13.68
C ASP A 42 10.75 2.81 -14.20
N ALA A 43 9.74 2.48 -13.38
CA ALA A 43 8.34 2.53 -13.77
C ALA A 43 7.74 3.94 -13.73
N ARG A 44 8.23 4.79 -12.84
CA ARG A 44 7.68 6.12 -12.52
C ARG A 44 8.80 7.13 -12.30
N PRO A 45 9.61 7.48 -13.32
CA PRO A 45 10.84 8.26 -13.15
C PRO A 45 10.64 9.66 -12.52
N ASN A 46 9.42 10.19 -12.57
CA ASN A 46 9.06 11.49 -11.96
C ASN A 46 8.41 11.34 -10.58
N HIS A 47 8.46 10.15 -9.99
CA HIS A 47 7.87 9.87 -8.68
C HIS A 47 8.95 9.37 -7.72
N SER A 48 9.11 10.04 -6.60
CA SER A 48 9.94 9.57 -5.49
C SER A 48 9.14 8.61 -4.61
N ILE A 49 9.81 7.61 -4.05
CA ILE A 49 9.19 6.76 -3.02
C ILE A 49 8.72 7.63 -1.85
N GLY A 50 7.53 7.36 -1.32
CA GLY A 50 7.00 8.08 -0.18
C GLY A 50 7.82 7.83 1.09
N VAL A 51 7.98 8.86 1.91
CA VAL A 51 8.74 8.83 3.18
C VAL A 51 8.40 7.60 4.04
N PRO A 52 7.13 7.16 4.19
CA PRO A 52 6.82 5.98 5.00
C PRO A 52 7.45 4.67 4.51
N PHE A 53 7.91 4.62 3.26
CA PHE A 53 8.48 3.43 2.63
C PHE A 53 9.93 3.60 2.17
N ASP A 54 10.54 4.74 2.47
CA ASP A 54 11.92 5.02 2.03
C ASP A 54 12.94 4.25 2.89
N PRO A 55 13.72 3.32 2.29
CA PRO A 55 14.74 2.55 3.01
C PRO A 55 15.90 3.42 3.51
N ASP A 56 16.12 4.61 2.96
CA ASP A 56 17.14 5.54 3.47
C ASP A 56 16.74 6.15 4.83
N ILE A 57 15.45 6.07 5.20
CA ILE A 57 14.87 6.64 6.42
C ILE A 57 14.48 5.56 7.41
N HIS A 58 14.00 4.40 6.92
CA HIS A 58 13.45 3.33 7.73
C HIS A 58 14.13 2.00 7.48
N ASP A 59 14.37 1.25 8.56
CA ASP A 59 14.77 -0.16 8.48
C ASP A 59 13.52 -1.06 8.48
N PHE A 60 13.39 -1.91 7.46
CA PHE A 60 12.30 -2.88 7.29
C PHE A 60 12.75 -4.34 7.45
N SER A 61 13.96 -4.55 7.99
CA SER A 61 14.55 -5.90 8.18
C SER A 61 13.74 -6.78 9.13
N ASP A 62 12.89 -6.17 9.97
CA ASP A 62 11.97 -6.84 10.89
C ASP A 62 10.69 -7.40 10.23
N GLY A 63 10.53 -7.20 8.91
CA GLY A 63 9.33 -7.61 8.18
C GLY A 63 8.11 -6.71 8.45
N SER A 64 8.32 -5.49 8.94
CA SER A 64 7.25 -4.50 9.21
C SER A 64 6.67 -3.87 7.95
N ALA A 65 7.23 -4.14 6.77
CA ALA A 65 6.71 -3.67 5.50
C ALA A 65 6.87 -4.72 4.39
N PHE A 66 6.01 -4.63 3.38
CA PHE A 66 6.15 -5.36 2.12
C PHE A 66 5.59 -4.52 0.96
N TRP A 67 5.98 -4.89 -0.25
CA TRP A 67 5.46 -4.29 -1.47
C TRP A 67 4.92 -5.34 -2.44
N ILE A 68 4.02 -4.90 -3.30
CA ILE A 68 3.46 -5.68 -4.41
C ILE A 68 3.63 -4.89 -5.69
N VAL A 69 4.16 -5.53 -6.71
CA VAL A 69 4.30 -5.00 -8.06
C VAL A 69 3.59 -5.93 -9.02
N ALA A 70 2.85 -5.38 -9.98
CA ALA A 70 2.36 -6.16 -11.11
C ALA A 70 3.04 -5.70 -12.40
N THR A 71 3.44 -6.68 -13.21
CA THR A 71 3.93 -6.48 -14.57
C THR A 71 2.94 -6.99 -15.60
N ASP A 72 2.91 -6.36 -16.76
CA ASP A 72 2.18 -6.84 -17.92
C ASP A 72 2.95 -7.95 -18.66
N HIS A 73 2.38 -8.42 -19.79
CA HIS A 73 2.97 -9.45 -20.66
C HIS A 73 4.29 -9.02 -21.32
N GLN A 74 4.62 -7.72 -21.34
CA GLN A 74 5.88 -7.17 -21.84
C GLN A 74 6.92 -7.01 -20.73
N GLY A 75 6.59 -7.37 -19.49
CA GLY A 75 7.43 -7.19 -18.32
C GLY A 75 7.46 -5.76 -17.78
N GLN A 76 6.60 -4.86 -18.31
CA GLN A 76 6.51 -3.49 -17.83
C GLN A 76 5.73 -3.44 -16.51
N VAL A 77 6.25 -2.68 -15.54
CA VAL A 77 5.53 -2.45 -14.29
C VAL A 77 4.31 -1.58 -14.57
N VAL A 78 3.14 -2.11 -14.26
CA VAL A 78 1.84 -1.45 -14.44
C VAL A 78 1.06 -1.25 -13.15
N HIS A 79 1.59 -1.73 -12.04
CA HIS A 79 1.03 -1.49 -10.71
C HIS A 79 2.11 -1.55 -9.63
N THR A 80 1.97 -0.67 -8.66
CA THR A 80 2.75 -0.69 -7.42
C THR A 80 1.83 -0.46 -6.22
N GLN A 81 2.13 -1.06 -5.09
CA GLN A 81 1.59 -0.74 -3.77
C GLN A 81 2.55 -1.22 -2.69
N ALA A 82 2.53 -0.57 -1.55
CA ALA A 82 3.28 -0.98 -0.38
C ALA A 82 2.42 -0.88 0.88
N LEU A 83 2.67 -1.77 1.83
CA LEU A 83 2.02 -1.76 3.13
C LEU A 83 3.08 -1.80 4.24
N ARG A 84 2.82 -1.07 5.32
CA ARG A 84 3.68 -0.99 6.49
C ARG A 84 2.86 -1.12 7.77
N LEU A 85 3.33 -1.95 8.70
CA LEU A 85 2.74 -2.07 10.03
C LEU A 85 3.21 -0.92 10.93
N LEU A 86 2.26 -0.26 11.59
CA LEU A 86 2.48 0.70 12.66
C LEU A 86 1.97 0.09 13.96
N ASN A 87 2.75 0.22 15.03
CA ASN A 87 2.30 -0.16 16.37
C ASN A 87 1.78 1.09 17.09
N LEU A 88 0.46 1.24 17.17
CA LEU A 88 -0.22 2.34 17.83
C LEU A 88 -0.75 1.94 19.22
N THR A 89 -0.07 1.00 19.91
CA THR A 89 -0.45 0.61 21.26
C THR A 89 -0.29 1.80 22.21
N GLY A 90 -1.39 2.20 22.83
CA GLY A 90 -1.42 3.32 23.80
C GLY A 90 -1.59 4.72 23.18
N ILE A 91 -1.65 4.84 21.84
CA ILE A 91 -1.93 6.10 21.14
C ILE A 91 -2.98 5.88 20.05
N SER A 92 -3.69 6.92 19.65
CA SER A 92 -4.59 6.85 18.51
C SER A 92 -3.85 7.17 17.20
N LEU A 93 -4.43 6.74 16.07
CA LEU A 93 -3.95 7.17 14.75
C LEU A 93 -4.00 8.69 14.61
N ALA A 94 -4.99 9.35 15.22
CA ALA A 94 -5.08 10.81 15.23
C ALA A 94 -3.89 11.46 15.91
N ASP A 95 -3.49 10.97 17.09
CA ASP A 95 -2.34 11.49 17.84
C ASP A 95 -1.04 11.19 17.09
N HIS A 96 -0.90 9.98 16.55
CA HIS A 96 0.24 9.60 15.73
C HIS A 96 0.41 10.55 14.53
N LEU A 97 -0.67 10.76 13.76
CA LEU A 97 -0.62 11.63 12.59
C LEU A 97 -0.49 13.12 12.96
N GLN A 98 -0.98 13.55 14.13
CA GLN A 98 -0.73 14.91 14.62
C GLN A 98 0.76 15.17 14.85
N ALA A 99 1.49 14.16 15.33
CA ALA A 99 2.92 14.26 15.58
C ALA A 99 3.78 14.04 14.31
N HIS A 100 3.28 13.25 13.36
CA HIS A 100 4.06 12.70 12.24
C HIS A 100 3.44 12.97 10.85
N PHE A 101 2.50 13.93 10.70
CA PHE A 101 1.84 14.13 9.39
C PHE A 101 2.83 14.53 8.27
N THR A 102 3.96 15.14 8.64
CA THR A 102 5.03 15.50 7.70
C THR A 102 5.72 14.29 7.07
N ASP A 103 5.59 13.12 7.69
CA ASP A 103 6.15 11.85 7.19
C ASP A 103 5.23 11.23 6.11
N PHE A 104 4.01 11.77 5.94
CA PHE A 104 3.01 11.29 4.99
C PHE A 104 2.65 12.35 3.93
N PRO A 105 3.62 13.02 3.27
CA PRO A 105 3.31 13.99 2.24
C PRO A 105 2.60 13.29 1.07
N PRO A 106 1.58 13.90 0.45
CA PRO A 106 1.00 13.36 -0.76
C PRO A 106 2.07 13.32 -1.86
N PRO A 107 2.21 12.17 -2.54
CA PRO A 107 3.25 11.99 -3.54
C PRO A 107 3.05 12.98 -4.71
N SER A 108 4.16 13.49 -5.25
CA SER A 108 4.19 14.37 -6.42
C SER A 108 3.47 15.73 -6.25
N ILE A 109 3.17 16.14 -5.01
CA ILE A 109 2.64 17.47 -4.71
C ILE A 109 3.65 18.20 -3.85
N SER A 110 4.11 19.38 -4.31
CA SER A 110 4.92 20.27 -3.48
C SER A 110 4.03 20.94 -2.45
N LEU A 111 4.18 20.55 -1.19
CA LEU A 111 3.48 21.16 -0.07
C LEU A 111 4.42 22.06 0.72
N ASP A 112 3.89 23.21 1.14
CA ASP A 112 4.48 24.01 2.19
C ASP A 112 4.09 23.41 3.54
N LEU A 113 4.93 22.48 4.03
CA LEU A 113 4.66 21.73 5.27
C LEU A 113 4.63 22.66 6.51
N GLU A 114 5.34 23.80 6.47
CA GLU A 114 5.32 24.78 7.58
C GLU A 114 3.96 25.47 7.70
N LYS A 115 3.23 25.62 6.58
CA LYS A 115 1.87 26.17 6.53
C LYS A 115 0.77 25.11 6.54
N SER A 116 1.15 23.84 6.56
CA SER A 116 0.21 22.73 6.55
C SER A 116 -0.18 22.34 7.97
N ASN A 117 -1.44 21.97 8.15
CA ASN A 117 -1.95 21.50 9.44
C ASN A 117 -2.66 20.16 9.24
N TYR A 118 -2.39 19.21 10.12
CA TYR A 118 -3.17 18.00 10.21
C TYR A 118 -4.47 18.26 10.96
N ARG A 119 -5.59 17.77 10.40
CA ARG A 119 -6.88 17.73 11.07
C ARG A 119 -7.38 16.29 11.07
N SER A 120 -7.50 15.70 12.24
CA SER A 120 -8.00 14.34 12.38
C SER A 120 -9.46 14.22 11.95
N GLY A 121 -9.76 13.17 11.18
CA GLY A 121 -11.13 12.74 10.98
C GLY A 121 -11.69 12.04 12.24
N PRO A 122 -13.02 12.01 12.45
CA PRO A 122 -13.64 11.45 13.65
C PRO A 122 -13.35 9.95 13.85
N GLY A 123 -12.97 9.22 12.79
CA GLY A 123 -12.57 7.82 12.86
C GLY A 123 -11.17 7.61 13.41
N ALA A 124 -10.24 8.53 13.15
CA ALA A 124 -8.83 8.37 13.50
C ALA A 124 -8.57 8.27 15.03
N GLN A 125 -9.43 8.90 15.84
CA GLN A 125 -9.36 8.82 17.30
C GLN A 125 -9.64 7.40 17.86
N ARG A 126 -10.35 6.57 17.10
CA ARG A 126 -10.73 5.20 17.51
C ARG A 126 -9.80 4.12 16.96
N ILE A 127 -8.88 4.48 16.08
CA ILE A 127 -7.91 3.56 15.49
C ILE A 127 -6.69 3.51 16.40
N THR A 128 -6.42 2.35 17.00
CA THR A 128 -5.29 2.06 17.91
C THR A 128 -4.75 0.67 17.62
N GLY A 129 -3.71 0.25 18.33
CA GLY A 129 -3.18 -1.12 18.22
C GLY A 129 -2.33 -1.34 16.97
N ARG A 130 -2.37 -2.53 16.44
CA ARG A 130 -1.60 -2.91 15.24
C ARG A 130 -2.31 -2.40 14.00
N THR A 131 -1.76 -1.39 13.37
CA THR A 131 -2.43 -0.69 12.27
C THR A 131 -1.56 -0.69 11.03
N ALA A 132 -2.06 -1.22 9.91
CA ALA A 132 -1.33 -1.20 8.66
C ALA A 132 -1.63 0.07 7.85
N TYR A 133 -0.58 0.75 7.39
CA TYR A 133 -0.68 1.82 6.41
C TYR A 133 -0.54 1.23 5.00
N HIS A 134 -1.50 1.53 4.11
CA HIS A 134 -1.47 1.17 2.70
C HIS A 134 -1.17 2.41 1.87
N GLY A 135 -0.04 2.42 1.19
CA GLY A 135 0.42 3.52 0.35
C GLY A 135 1.02 3.05 -0.97
N GLU A 136 1.65 3.97 -1.70
CA GLU A 136 2.27 3.73 -3.01
C GLU A 136 1.35 3.06 -4.05
N PHE A 137 0.04 3.15 -3.85
CA PHE A 137 -0.93 2.54 -4.75
C PHE A 137 -1.00 3.32 -6.06
N TRP A 138 -0.53 2.69 -7.12
CA TRP A 138 -0.53 3.26 -8.46
C TRP A 138 -0.92 2.20 -9.49
N ILE A 139 -1.67 2.61 -10.50
CA ILE A 139 -1.98 1.80 -11.67
C ILE A 139 -1.58 2.60 -12.90
N GLY A 140 -0.67 2.05 -13.68
CA GLY A 140 -0.18 2.55 -14.95
C GLY A 140 -0.81 1.83 -16.13
N GLY A 141 -0.02 1.69 -17.19
CA GLY A 141 -0.44 1.11 -18.46
C GLY A 141 -1.05 2.15 -19.40
N SER A 142 -1.58 1.70 -20.52
CA SER A 142 -2.25 2.57 -21.52
C SER A 142 -3.47 3.24 -20.91
N ALA A 143 -3.78 4.45 -21.33
CA ALA A 143 -4.93 5.19 -20.83
C ALA A 143 -6.23 4.37 -20.94
N GLY A 144 -6.87 4.10 -19.82
CA GLY A 144 -8.11 3.34 -19.73
C GLY A 144 -7.96 1.81 -19.74
N GLN A 145 -6.74 1.26 -19.88
CA GLN A 145 -6.49 -0.19 -19.98
C GLN A 145 -7.16 -0.99 -18.87
N PHE A 146 -7.13 -0.51 -17.62
CA PHE A 146 -7.72 -1.18 -16.47
C PHE A 146 -9.00 -0.51 -15.96
N ARG A 147 -9.51 0.52 -16.65
CA ARG A 147 -10.71 1.25 -16.24
C ARG A 147 -11.95 0.34 -16.34
N GLY A 148 -12.72 0.27 -15.27
CA GLY A 148 -13.94 -0.54 -15.21
C GLY A 148 -13.73 -2.06 -15.14
N SER A 149 -12.47 -2.55 -15.16
CA SER A 149 -12.14 -3.98 -15.11
C SER A 149 -12.25 -4.60 -13.71
N GLY A 150 -12.31 -3.76 -12.65
CA GLY A 150 -12.23 -4.23 -11.27
C GLY A 150 -10.82 -4.58 -10.78
N VAL A 151 -9.79 -4.49 -11.63
CA VAL A 151 -8.40 -4.83 -11.31
C VAL A 151 -7.89 -4.02 -10.13
N SER A 152 -8.16 -2.70 -10.07
CA SER A 152 -7.73 -1.85 -8.94
C SER A 152 -8.27 -2.35 -7.60
N THR A 153 -9.56 -2.69 -7.56
CA THR A 153 -10.21 -3.25 -6.36
C THR A 153 -9.60 -4.59 -5.98
N LEU A 154 -9.33 -5.44 -6.96
CA LEU A 154 -8.72 -6.75 -6.72
C LEU A 154 -7.30 -6.62 -6.17
N LEU A 155 -6.49 -5.70 -6.73
CA LEU A 155 -5.12 -5.41 -6.27
C LEU A 155 -5.10 -4.89 -4.83
N SER A 156 -5.98 -3.93 -4.49
CA SER A 156 -6.10 -3.45 -3.11
C SER A 156 -6.47 -4.57 -2.14
N ARG A 157 -7.48 -5.38 -2.50
CA ARG A 157 -7.92 -6.51 -1.66
C ARG A 157 -6.84 -7.56 -1.49
N TYR A 158 -6.03 -7.79 -2.52
CA TYR A 158 -4.89 -8.70 -2.42
C TYR A 158 -3.83 -8.18 -1.44
N GLY A 159 -3.51 -6.87 -1.49
CA GLY A 159 -2.63 -6.22 -0.52
C GLY A 159 -3.17 -6.33 0.92
N PHE A 160 -4.46 -6.08 1.12
CA PHE A 160 -5.10 -6.21 2.43
C PHE A 160 -5.06 -7.64 2.95
N TRP A 161 -5.33 -8.62 2.07
CA TRP A 161 -5.23 -10.03 2.44
C TRP A 161 -3.80 -10.39 2.87
N MET A 162 -2.78 -9.93 2.13
CA MET A 162 -1.37 -10.14 2.50
C MET A 162 -1.06 -9.54 3.87
N ALA A 163 -1.52 -8.32 4.16
CA ALA A 163 -1.32 -7.67 5.46
C ALA A 163 -1.98 -8.46 6.60
N LEU A 164 -3.21 -8.96 6.38
CA LEU A 164 -3.90 -9.81 7.34
C LEU A 164 -3.15 -11.12 7.61
N GLN A 165 -2.57 -11.73 6.58
CA GLN A 165 -1.79 -12.95 6.75
C GLN A 165 -0.45 -12.70 7.46
N GLN A 166 0.21 -11.59 7.11
CA GLN A 166 1.55 -11.28 7.63
C GLN A 166 1.51 -10.76 9.07
N TRP A 167 0.54 -9.91 9.38
CA TRP A 167 0.56 -9.13 10.63
C TRP A 167 -0.69 -9.27 11.47
N ASP A 168 -1.82 -9.74 10.93
CA ASP A 168 -3.13 -9.74 11.60
C ASP A 168 -3.43 -8.37 12.26
N PRO A 169 -3.42 -7.25 11.48
CA PRO A 169 -3.61 -5.92 12.03
C PRO A 169 -5.05 -5.69 12.46
N ASP A 170 -5.26 -4.89 13.50
CA ASP A 170 -6.57 -4.46 13.98
C ASP A 170 -7.27 -3.54 12.97
N HIS A 171 -6.45 -2.74 12.24
CA HIS A 171 -6.92 -1.76 11.25
C HIS A 171 -5.99 -1.68 10.05
N ILE A 172 -6.58 -1.30 8.90
CA ILE A 172 -5.83 -0.89 7.70
C ILE A 172 -6.35 0.49 7.29
N PHE A 173 -5.45 1.45 7.03
CA PHE A 173 -5.82 2.77 6.54
C PHE A 173 -4.98 3.18 5.34
N ALA A 174 -5.51 4.13 4.56
CA ALA A 174 -4.83 4.75 3.43
C ALA A 174 -5.20 6.24 3.36
N PHE A 175 -4.31 7.04 2.77
CA PHE A 175 -4.65 8.39 2.34
C PHE A 175 -5.10 8.37 0.88
N ILE A 176 -6.24 9.00 0.61
CA ILE A 176 -6.79 9.13 -0.73
C ILE A 176 -6.99 10.63 -0.99
N VAL A 177 -6.46 11.11 -2.12
CA VAL A 177 -6.65 12.50 -2.54
C VAL A 177 -8.12 12.72 -2.90
N ASN A 178 -8.75 13.79 -2.40
CA ASN A 178 -10.18 14.09 -2.63
C ASN A 178 -10.59 14.10 -4.12
N ALA A 179 -9.65 14.38 -5.03
CA ALA A 179 -9.92 14.35 -6.47
C ALA A 179 -10.18 12.95 -7.05
N VAL A 180 -9.92 11.88 -6.27
CA VAL A 180 -10.08 10.46 -6.68
C VAL A 180 -10.94 9.66 -5.71
N ALA A 181 -11.44 10.29 -4.67
CA ALA A 181 -12.32 9.69 -3.65
C ALA A 181 -13.79 9.69 -4.11
#